data_3981c3021c208867eeb02248645f87da
#
_entry.id   3981c3021c208867eeb02248645f87da
#
_cell.length_a   1.000
_cell.length_b   1.000
_cell.length_c   1.000
_cell.angle_alpha   90.00
_cell.angle_beta   90.00
_cell.angle_gamma   90.00
#
_symmetry.space_group_name_H-M   'P 1'
#
loop_
_entity.id
_entity.type
_entity.pdbx_description
1 polymer ?
#
loop_
_entity_poly.entity_id
_entity_poly.type
_entity_poly.pdbx_seq_one_letter_code
_entity_poly.pdbx_strand_id
1 'polypeptide(L)'
;MIELKDFRAGYKGVEKIRIDDLRIEPGRILGLLGRNGSGKSTFLKALVGIIPYEGHAVLDKTETSSMSHRERARRIAYLPQQLSPVSMSVGTLVAHGRFARMSFSKVMGEKDREAVRHALEMTGLWEERHRSVAELSGGERQRAYLAMVLAQETEYLLLDEPAASLDIAHQIEIMELLKQLSSDGRGIVITSHDLPQSAAYCDRICVIDRGRAALAIPAAELAEKTEMLRETLGVTLTPAGKGLYPYVLDR
;
A
#
# COMPACT_ATOMS: atom_id res chain seq x y z
N MET A 1 11.97 -3.45 10.41
CA MET A 1 11.68 -2.02 10.11
C MET A 1 12.33 -1.65 8.80
N ILE A 2 11.66 -0.85 7.93
CA ILE A 2 12.29 -0.25 6.75
C ILE A 2 12.69 1.18 7.09
N GLU A 3 13.96 1.51 6.92
CA GLU A 3 14.51 2.84 7.15
C GLU A 3 14.97 3.45 5.81
N LEU A 4 14.55 4.67 5.55
CA LEU A 4 14.87 5.42 4.33
C LEU A 4 15.70 6.63 4.70
N LYS A 5 16.82 6.85 3.99
CA LYS A 5 17.66 8.04 4.13
C LYS A 5 18.10 8.54 2.76
N ASP A 6 17.97 9.85 2.54
CA ASP A 6 18.31 10.49 1.27
C ASP A 6 17.75 9.78 0.04
N PHE A 7 16.60 9.12 0.21
CA PHE A 7 15.97 8.31 -0.83
C PHE A 7 15.44 9.19 -1.96
N ARG A 8 15.83 8.87 -3.21
CA ARG A 8 15.40 9.58 -4.42
C ARG A 8 15.04 8.59 -5.49
N ALA A 9 13.94 8.84 -6.18
CA ALA A 9 13.54 8.01 -7.32
C ALA A 9 12.84 8.82 -8.39
N GLY A 10 12.87 8.31 -9.63
CA GLY A 10 12.24 8.95 -10.75
C GLY A 10 12.38 8.16 -12.04
N TYR A 11 12.11 8.81 -13.15
CA TYR A 11 12.14 8.21 -14.48
C TYR A 11 13.05 8.99 -15.43
N LYS A 12 13.86 8.28 -16.21
CA LYS A 12 14.72 8.86 -17.26
C LYS A 12 15.57 10.03 -16.77
N GLY A 13 16.15 9.91 -15.54
CA GLY A 13 17.00 10.95 -14.94
C GLY A 13 16.22 12.14 -14.36
N VAL A 14 14.89 12.12 -14.36
CA VAL A 14 14.07 13.16 -13.72
C VAL A 14 13.61 12.67 -12.37
N GLU A 15 14.11 13.30 -11.28
CA GLU A 15 13.66 13.03 -9.91
C GLU A 15 12.15 13.34 -9.78
N LYS A 16 11.40 12.40 -9.24
CA LYS A 16 9.95 12.51 -8.99
C LYS A 16 9.60 12.46 -7.51
N ILE A 17 10.47 11.89 -6.70
CA ILE A 17 10.28 11.80 -5.25
C ILE A 17 11.63 11.85 -4.53
N ARG A 18 11.65 12.60 -3.44
CA ARG A 18 12.75 12.68 -2.48
C ARG A 18 12.22 12.58 -1.07
N ILE A 19 12.83 11.69 -0.28
CA ILE A 19 12.51 11.46 1.13
C ILE A 19 13.84 11.49 1.89
N ASP A 20 14.04 12.50 2.71
CA ASP A 20 15.31 12.69 3.45
C ASP A 20 15.41 11.69 4.61
N ASP A 21 14.33 11.48 5.37
CA ASP A 21 14.21 10.45 6.43
C ASP A 21 12.76 9.98 6.54
N LEU A 22 12.55 8.67 6.51
CA LEU A 22 11.24 8.06 6.75
C LEU A 22 11.42 6.64 7.28
N ARG A 23 10.56 6.24 8.22
CA ARG A 23 10.52 4.88 8.75
C ARG A 23 9.16 4.25 8.48
N ILE A 24 9.20 2.99 8.05
CA ILE A 24 8.01 2.13 7.93
C ILE A 24 8.16 1.06 8.99
N GLU A 25 7.33 1.16 10.00
CA GLU A 25 7.41 0.31 11.20
C GLU A 25 6.55 -0.94 11.04
N PRO A 26 7.00 -2.11 11.51
CA PRO A 26 6.12 -3.28 11.62
C PRO A 26 5.00 -3.00 12.61
N GLY A 27 3.82 -3.57 12.37
CA GLY A 27 2.66 -3.36 13.23
C GLY A 27 2.04 -1.96 13.14
N ARG A 28 2.34 -1.19 12.08
CA ARG A 28 1.83 0.17 11.88
C ARG A 28 1.38 0.40 10.44
N ILE A 29 0.39 1.26 10.30
CA ILE A 29 -0.08 1.74 8.99
C ILE A 29 0.45 3.15 8.76
N LEU A 30 1.25 3.33 7.72
CA LEU A 30 1.72 4.62 7.22
C LEU A 30 0.85 5.06 6.04
N GLY A 31 0.12 6.15 6.18
CA GLY A 31 -0.60 6.81 5.10
C GLY A 31 0.32 7.76 4.33
N LEU A 32 0.42 7.60 3.02
CA LEU A 32 1.07 8.55 2.11
C LEU A 32 0.00 9.42 1.46
N LEU A 33 -0.07 10.67 1.88
CA LEU A 33 -1.00 11.66 1.34
C LEU A 33 -0.28 12.59 0.36
N GLY A 34 -1.01 13.11 -0.60
CA GLY A 34 -0.47 14.05 -1.57
C GLY A 34 -1.33 14.14 -2.82
N ARG A 35 -1.22 15.23 -3.55
CA ARG A 35 -1.95 15.46 -4.81
C ARG A 35 -1.56 14.41 -5.85
N ASN A 36 -2.40 14.27 -6.89
CA ASN A 36 -2.06 13.42 -8.03
C ASN A 36 -0.75 13.90 -8.69
N GLY A 37 0.13 12.94 -9.00
CA GLY A 37 1.46 13.26 -9.55
C GLY A 37 2.51 13.70 -8.53
N SER A 38 2.22 13.72 -7.22
CA SER A 38 3.18 14.11 -6.18
C SER A 38 4.33 13.12 -5.96
N GLY A 39 4.29 11.92 -6.55
CA GLY A 39 5.37 10.92 -6.45
C GLY A 39 5.06 9.71 -5.59
N LYS A 40 3.86 9.56 -4.99
CA LYS A 40 3.47 8.43 -4.13
C LYS A 40 3.71 7.06 -4.78
N SER A 41 3.12 6.83 -5.95
CA SER A 41 3.29 5.54 -6.68
C SER A 41 4.73 5.33 -7.15
N THR A 42 5.47 6.41 -7.45
CA THR A 42 6.90 6.35 -7.79
C THR A 42 7.71 5.86 -6.61
N PHE A 43 7.43 6.37 -5.41
CA PHE A 43 8.04 5.90 -4.17
C PHE A 43 7.80 4.40 -3.95
N LEU A 44 6.54 3.96 -3.98
CA LEU A 44 6.20 2.56 -3.79
C LEU A 44 6.90 1.65 -4.81
N LYS A 45 6.88 2.01 -6.10
CA LYS A 45 7.54 1.25 -7.17
C LYS A 45 9.06 1.17 -7.01
N ALA A 46 9.68 2.24 -6.53
CA ALA A 46 11.11 2.26 -6.27
C ALA A 46 11.47 1.35 -5.09
N LEU A 47 10.72 1.41 -3.99
CA LEU A 47 10.97 0.61 -2.81
C LEU A 47 10.85 -0.90 -3.07
N VAL A 48 9.92 -1.32 -3.94
CA VAL A 48 9.83 -2.73 -4.38
C VAL A 48 10.79 -3.09 -5.52
N GLY A 49 11.57 -2.13 -6.04
CA GLY A 49 12.59 -2.35 -7.07
C GLY A 49 12.05 -2.49 -8.49
N ILE A 50 10.86 -1.99 -8.78
CA ILE A 50 10.32 -1.88 -10.15
C ILE A 50 11.06 -0.78 -10.92
N ILE A 51 11.44 0.30 -10.23
CA ILE A 51 12.31 1.36 -10.76
C ILE A 51 13.51 1.54 -9.84
N PRO A 52 14.65 2.03 -10.35
CA PRO A 52 15.82 2.30 -9.53
C PRO A 52 15.58 3.49 -8.59
N TYR A 53 16.34 3.52 -7.50
CA TYR A 53 16.43 4.64 -6.58
C TYR A 53 17.88 4.93 -6.21
N GLU A 54 18.13 6.11 -5.69
CA GLU A 54 19.39 6.55 -5.07
C GLU A 54 19.18 6.76 -3.57
N GLY A 55 20.26 6.82 -2.78
CA GLY A 55 20.20 6.88 -1.33
C GLY A 55 20.03 5.51 -0.70
N HIS A 56 19.40 5.45 0.47
CA HIS A 56 19.32 4.24 1.28
C HIS A 56 17.88 3.83 1.57
N ALA A 57 17.62 2.53 1.42
CA ALA A 57 16.39 1.85 1.87
C ALA A 57 16.80 0.55 2.54
N VAL A 58 16.88 0.55 3.87
CA VAL A 58 17.39 -0.57 4.67
C VAL A 58 16.24 -1.31 5.32
N LEU A 59 16.12 -2.60 5.05
CA LEU A 59 15.18 -3.52 5.67
C LEU A 59 15.94 -4.46 6.61
N ASP A 60 15.77 -4.29 7.92
CA ASP A 60 16.43 -5.09 8.96
C ASP A 60 17.94 -5.25 8.71
N LYS A 61 18.67 -4.13 8.59
CA LYS A 61 20.11 -4.05 8.36
C LYS A 61 20.59 -4.45 6.94
N THR A 62 19.70 -4.76 6.00
CA THR A 62 20.05 -5.10 4.63
C THR A 62 19.51 -4.05 3.66
N GLU A 63 20.38 -3.48 2.83
CA GLU A 63 19.96 -2.59 1.74
C GLU A 63 19.02 -3.31 0.78
N THR A 64 17.85 -2.73 0.50
CA THR A 64 16.89 -3.37 -0.40
C THR A 64 17.39 -3.44 -1.85
N SER A 65 18.29 -2.53 -2.25
CA SER A 65 18.94 -2.56 -3.57
C SER A 65 19.87 -3.76 -3.75
N SER A 66 20.45 -4.31 -2.68
CA SER A 66 21.30 -5.49 -2.71
C SER A 66 20.52 -6.81 -2.71
N MET A 67 19.23 -6.79 -2.41
CA MET A 67 18.37 -7.97 -2.44
C MET A 67 18.05 -8.36 -3.87
N SER A 68 18.06 -9.67 -4.16
CA SER A 68 17.47 -10.19 -5.38
C SER A 68 15.97 -9.85 -5.44
N HIS A 69 15.38 -9.77 -6.63
CA HIS A 69 13.94 -9.55 -6.79
C HIS A 69 13.09 -10.56 -6.00
N ARG A 70 13.56 -11.82 -5.93
CA ARG A 70 12.88 -12.89 -5.21
C ARG A 70 12.93 -12.70 -3.70
N GLU A 71 14.07 -12.32 -3.14
CA GLU A 71 14.24 -12.05 -1.72
C GLU A 71 13.37 -10.87 -1.31
N ARG A 72 13.37 -9.79 -2.09
CA ARG A 72 12.53 -8.62 -1.86
C ARG A 72 11.05 -8.97 -1.91
N ALA A 73 10.61 -9.74 -2.93
CA ALA A 73 9.21 -10.17 -3.08
C ALA A 73 8.73 -11.12 -1.96
N ARG A 74 9.63 -11.75 -1.21
CA ARG A 74 9.27 -12.53 -0.02
C ARG A 74 9.04 -11.67 1.23
N ARG A 75 9.49 -10.43 1.21
CA ARG A 75 9.43 -9.52 2.35
C ARG A 75 8.51 -8.35 2.14
N ILE A 76 8.37 -7.87 0.91
CA ILE A 76 7.58 -6.69 0.56
C ILE A 76 6.65 -7.07 -0.60
N ALA A 77 5.34 -6.93 -0.39
CA ALA A 77 4.32 -7.07 -1.43
C ALA A 77 3.86 -5.69 -1.91
N TYR A 78 3.43 -5.60 -3.17
CA TYR A 78 2.97 -4.37 -3.78
C TYR A 78 1.64 -4.57 -4.52
N LEU A 79 0.66 -3.74 -4.21
CA LEU A 79 -0.59 -3.60 -4.95
C LEU A 79 -0.54 -2.32 -5.78
N PRO A 80 -0.54 -2.39 -7.12
CA PRO A 80 -0.57 -1.19 -7.95
C PRO A 80 -1.99 -0.57 -8.02
N GLN A 81 -2.05 0.74 -8.27
CA GLN A 81 -3.31 1.46 -8.44
C GLN A 81 -4.13 0.96 -9.64
N GLN A 82 -3.46 0.69 -10.77
CA GLN A 82 -4.13 0.18 -11.96
C GLN A 82 -4.08 -1.33 -12.02
N LEU A 83 -5.26 -1.95 -12.05
CA LEU A 83 -5.46 -3.39 -12.07
C LEU A 83 -6.06 -3.81 -13.40
N SER A 84 -5.27 -4.54 -14.20
CA SER A 84 -5.71 -5.00 -15.52
C SER A 84 -6.68 -6.18 -15.40
N PRO A 85 -7.75 -6.22 -16.19
CA PRO A 85 -8.53 -7.45 -16.35
C PRO A 85 -7.66 -8.49 -17.07
N VAL A 86 -7.59 -9.69 -16.50
CA VAL A 86 -6.80 -10.80 -17.05
C VAL A 86 -7.69 -12.03 -17.25
N SER A 87 -7.45 -12.78 -18.34
CA SER A 87 -8.23 -13.96 -18.70
C SER A 87 -7.72 -15.19 -17.93
N MET A 88 -7.82 -15.15 -16.60
CA MET A 88 -7.54 -16.28 -15.71
C MET A 88 -8.53 -16.30 -14.56
N SER A 89 -8.65 -17.44 -13.87
CA SER A 89 -9.53 -17.51 -12.68
C SER A 89 -8.98 -16.71 -11.51
N VAL A 90 -9.85 -16.25 -10.62
CA VAL A 90 -9.51 -15.56 -9.38
C VAL A 90 -8.50 -16.39 -8.56
N GLY A 91 -8.77 -17.70 -8.39
CA GLY A 91 -7.85 -18.60 -7.68
C GLY A 91 -6.47 -18.67 -8.33
N THR A 92 -6.40 -18.68 -9.66
CA THR A 92 -5.12 -18.65 -10.39
C THR A 92 -4.38 -17.32 -10.17
N LEU A 93 -5.08 -16.19 -10.25
CA LEU A 93 -4.49 -14.89 -9.95
C LEU A 93 -3.89 -14.87 -8.53
N VAL A 94 -4.65 -15.30 -7.52
CA VAL A 94 -4.20 -15.30 -6.13
C VAL A 94 -3.01 -16.24 -5.93
N ALA A 95 -3.00 -17.39 -6.63
CA ALA A 95 -1.88 -18.33 -6.61
C ALA A 95 -0.56 -17.72 -7.13
N HIS A 96 -0.61 -16.72 -8.02
CA HIS A 96 0.59 -15.99 -8.46
C HIS A 96 1.30 -15.29 -7.29
N GLY A 97 0.60 -14.91 -6.23
CA GLY A 97 1.21 -14.40 -5.00
C GLY A 97 2.25 -15.35 -4.39
N ARG A 98 2.15 -16.65 -4.65
CA ARG A 98 3.08 -17.66 -4.09
C ARG A 98 4.39 -17.81 -4.87
N PHE A 99 4.52 -17.26 -6.08
CA PHE A 99 5.68 -17.50 -6.96
C PHE A 99 7.03 -17.20 -6.31
N ALA A 100 7.14 -16.19 -5.50
CA ALA A 100 8.38 -15.87 -4.81
C ALA A 100 8.79 -16.95 -3.77
N ARG A 101 7.80 -17.69 -3.22
CA ARG A 101 7.99 -18.72 -2.19
C ARG A 101 8.11 -20.14 -2.75
N MET A 102 7.56 -20.40 -3.93
CA MET A 102 7.57 -21.72 -4.54
C MET A 102 9.01 -22.19 -4.82
N SER A 103 9.23 -23.51 -4.77
CA SER A 103 10.50 -24.15 -5.12
C SER A 103 10.81 -24.03 -6.63
N PHE A 104 11.98 -24.50 -7.05
CA PHE A 104 12.36 -24.55 -8.47
C PHE A 104 11.40 -25.39 -9.33
N SER A 105 10.73 -26.38 -8.75
CA SER A 105 9.72 -27.19 -9.44
C SER A 105 8.46 -26.43 -9.82
N LYS A 106 8.24 -25.22 -9.28
CA LYS A 106 7.02 -24.39 -9.47
C LYS A 106 5.70 -25.14 -9.18
N VAL A 107 5.77 -26.21 -8.40
CA VAL A 107 4.59 -26.96 -7.95
C VAL A 107 4.14 -26.40 -6.61
N MET A 108 2.85 -26.06 -6.52
CA MET A 108 2.26 -25.58 -5.28
C MET A 108 2.15 -26.70 -4.25
N GLY A 109 2.78 -26.50 -3.10
CA GLY A 109 2.64 -27.35 -1.94
C GLY A 109 1.31 -27.11 -1.20
N GLU A 110 1.07 -27.88 -0.14
CA GLU A 110 -0.12 -27.76 0.69
C GLU A 110 -0.17 -26.37 1.38
N LYS A 111 0.93 -25.91 1.94
CA LYS A 111 1.05 -24.56 2.55
C LYS A 111 0.74 -23.44 1.56
N ASP A 112 1.09 -23.60 0.28
CA ASP A 112 0.78 -22.58 -0.73
C ASP A 112 -0.70 -22.57 -1.04
N ARG A 113 -1.36 -23.74 -1.11
CA ARG A 113 -2.81 -23.84 -1.32
C ARG A 113 -3.59 -23.27 -0.13
N GLU A 114 -3.12 -23.53 1.08
CA GLU A 114 -3.70 -22.97 2.29
C GLU A 114 -3.60 -21.45 2.35
N ALA A 115 -2.43 -20.88 2.02
CA ALA A 115 -2.24 -19.43 1.96
C ALA A 115 -3.14 -18.77 0.88
N VAL A 116 -3.32 -19.42 -0.27
CA VAL A 116 -4.25 -18.95 -1.32
C VAL A 116 -5.70 -19.00 -0.83
N ARG A 117 -6.11 -20.09 -0.20
CA ARG A 117 -7.45 -20.24 0.37
C ARG A 117 -7.71 -19.16 1.42
N HIS A 118 -6.82 -19.02 2.38
CA HIS A 118 -6.95 -18.02 3.45
C HIS A 118 -7.06 -16.59 2.90
N ALA A 119 -6.23 -16.23 1.92
CA ALA A 119 -6.29 -14.91 1.29
C ALA A 119 -7.65 -14.66 0.57
N LEU A 120 -8.20 -15.68 -0.10
CA LEU A 120 -9.52 -15.61 -0.72
C LEU A 120 -10.65 -15.48 0.30
N GLU A 121 -10.57 -16.20 1.42
CA GLU A 121 -11.53 -16.10 2.52
C GLU A 121 -11.48 -14.71 3.18
N MET A 122 -10.29 -14.17 3.46
CA MET A 122 -10.11 -12.83 4.04
C MET A 122 -10.67 -11.70 3.16
N THR A 123 -10.71 -11.90 1.85
CA THR A 123 -11.23 -10.90 0.90
C THR A 123 -12.64 -11.20 0.41
N GLY A 124 -13.31 -12.22 0.99
CA GLY A 124 -14.67 -12.63 0.64
C GLY A 124 -14.83 -13.15 -0.79
N LEU A 125 -13.77 -13.75 -1.37
CA LEU A 125 -13.76 -14.21 -2.77
C LEU A 125 -13.58 -15.73 -2.92
N TRP A 126 -13.75 -16.50 -1.85
CA TRP A 126 -13.58 -17.94 -1.92
C TRP A 126 -14.57 -18.60 -2.87
N GLU A 127 -15.82 -18.19 -2.87
CA GLU A 127 -16.86 -18.76 -3.75
C GLU A 127 -16.63 -18.37 -5.22
N GLU A 128 -16.05 -17.20 -5.47
CA GLU A 128 -15.73 -16.68 -6.81
C GLU A 128 -14.40 -17.19 -7.38
N ARG A 129 -13.68 -18.05 -6.66
CA ARG A 129 -12.32 -18.51 -7.05
C ARG A 129 -12.21 -19.11 -8.45
N HIS A 130 -13.32 -19.59 -9.02
CA HIS A 130 -13.37 -20.18 -10.37
C HIS A 130 -13.82 -19.18 -11.46
N ARG A 131 -14.34 -18.00 -11.08
CA ARG A 131 -14.75 -16.96 -12.04
C ARG A 131 -13.53 -16.35 -12.71
N SER A 132 -13.70 -15.87 -13.94
CA SER A 132 -12.67 -15.11 -14.65
C SER A 132 -12.51 -13.72 -14.03
N VAL A 133 -11.26 -13.30 -13.82
CA VAL A 133 -10.93 -11.92 -13.33
C VAL A 133 -11.44 -10.85 -14.31
N ALA A 134 -11.53 -11.18 -15.60
CA ALA A 134 -12.05 -10.26 -16.61
C ALA A 134 -13.55 -9.96 -16.45
N GLU A 135 -14.31 -10.89 -15.81
CA GLU A 135 -15.75 -10.78 -15.58
C GLU A 135 -16.10 -10.09 -14.25
N LEU A 136 -15.10 -9.79 -13.43
CA LEU A 136 -15.30 -9.15 -12.14
C LEU A 136 -15.61 -7.66 -12.30
N SER A 137 -16.47 -7.15 -11.44
CA SER A 137 -16.64 -5.71 -11.22
C SER A 137 -15.31 -5.06 -10.80
N GLY A 138 -15.21 -3.74 -10.85
CA GLY A 138 -14.02 -3.00 -10.39
C GLY A 138 -13.66 -3.33 -8.94
N GLY A 139 -14.65 -3.38 -8.05
CA GLY A 139 -14.46 -3.69 -6.63
C GLY A 139 -14.06 -5.15 -6.37
N GLU A 140 -14.73 -6.12 -7.02
CA GLU A 140 -14.33 -7.53 -6.92
C GLU A 140 -12.89 -7.74 -7.43
N ARG A 141 -12.53 -7.08 -8.54
CA ARG A 141 -11.18 -7.14 -9.09
C ARG A 141 -10.15 -6.55 -8.12
N GLN A 142 -10.46 -5.42 -7.48
CA GLN A 142 -9.62 -4.83 -6.44
C GLN A 142 -9.36 -5.83 -5.30
N ARG A 143 -10.41 -6.49 -4.79
CA ARG A 143 -10.29 -7.51 -3.76
C ARG A 143 -9.49 -8.74 -4.23
N ALA A 144 -9.64 -9.17 -5.49
CA ALA A 144 -8.88 -10.29 -6.05
C ALA A 144 -7.37 -10.02 -6.12
N TYR A 145 -6.97 -8.81 -6.51
CA TYR A 145 -5.58 -8.41 -6.50
C TYR A 145 -5.04 -8.19 -5.07
N LEU A 146 -5.88 -7.71 -4.16
CA LEU A 146 -5.51 -7.65 -2.74
C LEU A 146 -5.29 -9.06 -2.18
N ALA A 147 -6.17 -10.03 -2.50
CA ALA A 147 -5.98 -11.43 -2.12
C ALA A 147 -4.65 -11.99 -2.65
N MET A 148 -4.26 -11.68 -3.89
CA MET A 148 -2.96 -12.06 -4.46
C MET A 148 -1.79 -11.49 -3.62
N VAL A 149 -1.89 -10.23 -3.20
CA VAL A 149 -0.88 -9.59 -2.34
C VAL A 149 -0.84 -10.24 -0.96
N LEU A 150 -2.00 -10.54 -0.36
CA LEU A 150 -2.08 -11.21 0.95
C LEU A 150 -1.53 -12.63 0.92
N ALA A 151 -1.77 -13.37 -0.17
CA ALA A 151 -1.22 -14.71 -0.36
C ALA A 151 0.31 -14.76 -0.41
N GLN A 152 1.00 -13.64 -0.64
CA GLN A 152 2.46 -13.57 -0.55
C GLN A 152 2.98 -13.75 0.89
N GLU A 153 2.15 -13.52 1.92
CA GLU A 153 2.50 -13.60 3.34
C GLU A 153 3.78 -12.81 3.69
N THR A 154 3.88 -11.59 3.20
CA THR A 154 5.03 -10.72 3.42
C THR A 154 4.92 -9.93 4.72
N GLU A 155 6.06 -9.46 5.21
CA GLU A 155 6.16 -8.61 6.41
C GLU A 155 5.64 -7.19 6.13
N TYR A 156 5.77 -6.73 4.87
CA TYR A 156 5.35 -5.39 4.47
C TYR A 156 4.40 -5.43 3.28
N LEU A 157 3.35 -4.60 3.35
CA LEU A 157 2.38 -4.40 2.28
C LEU A 157 2.45 -2.94 1.81
N LEU A 158 2.75 -2.71 0.54
CA LEU A 158 2.72 -1.40 -0.09
C LEU A 158 1.52 -1.34 -1.04
N LEU A 159 0.52 -0.55 -0.69
CA LEU A 159 -0.78 -0.57 -1.36
C LEU A 159 -1.07 0.81 -1.98
N ASP A 160 -1.15 0.84 -3.30
CA ASP A 160 -1.39 2.07 -4.04
C ASP A 160 -2.89 2.26 -4.28
N GLU A 161 -3.52 3.11 -3.47
CA GLU A 161 -4.97 3.38 -3.44
C GLU A 161 -5.83 2.11 -3.30
N PRO A 162 -5.66 1.32 -2.22
CA PRO A 162 -6.28 -0.01 -2.11
C PRO A 162 -7.81 0.00 -2.06
N ALA A 163 -8.44 1.14 -1.76
CA ALA A 163 -9.88 1.25 -1.59
C ALA A 163 -10.56 2.21 -2.60
N ALA A 164 -9.82 2.83 -3.53
CA ALA A 164 -10.33 3.92 -4.37
C ALA A 164 -11.49 3.53 -5.32
N SER A 165 -11.60 2.25 -5.72
CA SER A 165 -12.62 1.77 -6.66
C SER A 165 -13.79 1.07 -5.98
N LEU A 166 -13.89 1.16 -4.65
CA LEU A 166 -14.89 0.47 -3.83
C LEU A 166 -15.99 1.44 -3.40
N ASP A 167 -17.19 0.91 -3.15
CA ASP A 167 -18.21 1.63 -2.40
C ASP A 167 -17.81 1.79 -0.92
N ILE A 168 -18.49 2.64 -0.18
CA ILE A 168 -18.14 3.00 1.20
C ILE A 168 -18.08 1.78 2.12
N ALA A 169 -19.02 0.83 1.98
CA ALA A 169 -19.04 -0.36 2.84
C ALA A 169 -17.79 -1.22 2.63
N HIS A 170 -17.46 -1.51 1.37
CA HIS A 170 -16.26 -2.27 1.02
C HIS A 170 -14.95 -1.53 1.32
N GLN A 171 -14.94 -0.17 1.23
CA GLN A 171 -13.78 0.62 1.69
C GLN A 171 -13.51 0.39 3.17
N ILE A 172 -14.56 0.43 4.01
CA ILE A 172 -14.46 0.19 5.45
C ILE A 172 -13.94 -1.22 5.70
N GLU A 173 -14.51 -2.25 5.06
CA GLU A 173 -14.06 -3.64 5.20
C GLU A 173 -12.56 -3.81 4.90
N ILE A 174 -12.08 -3.20 3.80
CA ILE A 174 -10.65 -3.25 3.45
C ILE A 174 -9.80 -2.55 4.51
N MET A 175 -10.21 -1.39 4.98
CA MET A 175 -9.43 -0.65 5.99
C MET A 175 -9.40 -1.38 7.34
N GLU A 176 -10.50 -2.01 7.75
CA GLU A 176 -10.54 -2.87 8.95
C GLU A 176 -9.64 -4.10 8.78
N LEU A 177 -9.66 -4.75 7.61
CA LEU A 177 -8.74 -5.84 7.30
C LEU A 177 -7.27 -5.40 7.41
N LEU A 178 -6.93 -4.24 6.83
CA LEU A 178 -5.56 -3.70 6.93
C LEU A 178 -5.19 -3.38 8.38
N LYS A 179 -6.13 -2.88 9.19
CA LYS A 179 -5.92 -2.63 10.62
C LYS A 179 -5.64 -3.93 11.38
N GLN A 180 -6.39 -4.98 11.11
CA GLN A 180 -6.14 -6.31 11.70
C GLN A 180 -4.76 -6.83 11.31
N LEU A 181 -4.40 -6.80 10.02
CA LEU A 181 -3.09 -7.24 9.53
C LEU A 181 -1.93 -6.46 10.15
N SER A 182 -2.11 -5.16 10.36
CA SER A 182 -1.16 -4.33 11.09
C SER A 182 -1.02 -4.79 12.54
N SER A 183 -2.13 -5.05 13.24
CA SER A 183 -2.12 -5.57 14.62
C SER A 183 -1.44 -6.93 14.73
N ASP A 184 -1.47 -7.74 13.67
CA ASP A 184 -0.74 -9.01 13.55
C ASP A 184 0.77 -8.82 13.25
N GLY A 185 1.26 -7.58 13.25
CA GLY A 185 2.67 -7.23 13.13
C GLY A 185 3.13 -6.83 11.73
N ARG A 186 2.26 -6.78 10.71
CA ARG A 186 2.67 -6.34 9.36
C ARG A 186 2.85 -4.83 9.29
N GLY A 187 3.92 -4.37 8.66
CA GLY A 187 4.10 -2.96 8.30
C GLY A 187 3.32 -2.66 7.02
N ILE A 188 2.46 -1.65 7.05
CA ILE A 188 1.59 -1.34 5.92
C ILE A 188 1.81 0.10 5.47
N VAL A 189 1.95 0.31 4.17
CA VAL A 189 1.94 1.63 3.55
C VAL A 189 0.76 1.70 2.59
N ILE A 190 -0.10 2.69 2.78
CA ILE A 190 -1.20 2.99 1.85
C ILE A 190 -1.01 4.36 1.24
N THR A 191 -1.25 4.49 -0.06
CA THR A 191 -1.47 5.81 -0.64
C THR A 191 -2.96 6.13 -0.61
N SER A 192 -3.30 7.37 -0.31
CA SER A 192 -4.68 7.83 -0.31
C SER A 192 -4.76 9.31 -0.68
N HIS A 193 -5.92 9.73 -1.12
CA HIS A 193 -6.34 11.13 -1.21
C HIS A 193 -7.49 11.46 -0.26
N ASP A 194 -7.96 10.46 0.50
CA ASP A 194 -9.00 10.61 1.53
C ASP A 194 -8.35 10.88 2.90
N LEU A 195 -8.35 12.15 3.31
CA LEU A 195 -7.78 12.57 4.59
C LEU A 195 -8.56 12.03 5.80
N PRO A 196 -9.90 12.13 5.85
CA PRO A 196 -10.68 11.56 6.94
C PRO A 196 -10.43 10.08 7.16
N GLN A 197 -10.44 9.28 6.09
CA GLN A 197 -10.15 7.85 6.19
C GLN A 197 -8.71 7.61 6.67
N SER A 198 -7.73 8.34 6.13
CA SER A 198 -6.33 8.22 6.54
C SER A 198 -6.11 8.59 8.00
N ALA A 199 -6.77 9.65 8.48
CA ALA A 199 -6.71 10.06 9.88
C ALA A 199 -7.33 9.02 10.84
N ALA A 200 -8.37 8.30 10.38
CA ALA A 200 -9.06 7.30 11.19
C ALA A 200 -8.30 5.96 11.29
N TYR A 201 -7.63 5.54 10.20
CA TYR A 201 -7.06 4.20 10.10
C TYR A 201 -5.54 4.14 10.16
N CYS A 202 -4.82 5.21 9.78
CA CYS A 202 -3.36 5.22 9.82
C CYS A 202 -2.83 5.56 11.22
N ASP A 203 -1.68 4.99 11.56
CA ASP A 203 -0.94 5.35 12.78
C ASP A 203 -0.08 6.59 12.54
N ARG A 204 0.50 6.69 11.35
CA ARG A 204 1.32 7.82 10.91
C ARG A 204 0.92 8.25 9.51
N ILE A 205 1.14 9.53 9.22
CA ILE A 205 0.87 10.12 7.91
C ILE A 205 2.14 10.84 7.43
N CYS A 206 2.52 10.56 6.19
CA CYS A 206 3.52 11.30 5.44
C CYS A 206 2.84 12.06 4.31
N VAL A 207 2.94 13.38 4.31
CA VAL A 207 2.41 14.23 3.24
C VAL A 207 3.51 14.47 2.22
N ILE A 208 3.22 14.15 0.96
CA ILE A 208 4.13 14.37 -0.17
C ILE A 208 3.63 15.55 -0.99
N ASP A 209 4.42 16.61 -1.05
CA ASP A 209 4.18 17.77 -1.90
C ASP A 209 5.31 17.93 -2.92
N ARG A 210 4.95 18.10 -4.20
CA ARG A 210 5.89 18.36 -5.32
C ARG A 210 7.11 17.45 -5.31
N GLY A 211 6.91 16.17 -5.02
CA GLY A 211 7.96 15.18 -5.00
C GLY A 211 8.84 15.18 -3.74
N ARG A 212 8.43 15.85 -2.66
CA ARG A 212 9.14 15.84 -1.38
C ARG A 212 8.24 15.42 -0.23
N ALA A 213 8.77 14.68 0.72
CA ALA A 213 8.11 14.44 1.99
C ALA A 213 8.12 15.75 2.79
N ALA A 214 6.97 16.44 2.82
CA ALA A 214 6.82 17.72 3.50
C ALA A 214 6.61 17.54 5.01
N LEU A 215 5.99 16.42 5.42
CA LEU A 215 5.68 16.12 6.81
C LEU A 215 5.58 14.61 7.02
N ALA A 216 6.02 14.13 8.20
CA ALA A 216 5.79 12.75 8.67
C ALA A 216 5.44 12.79 10.17
N ILE A 217 4.16 12.61 10.50
CA ILE A 217 3.61 12.81 11.85
C ILE A 217 2.70 11.66 12.28
N PRO A 218 2.41 11.50 13.58
CA PRO A 218 1.28 10.71 14.04
C PRO A 218 -0.03 11.17 13.40
N ALA A 219 -0.90 10.24 13.01
CA ALA A 219 -2.17 10.59 12.34
C ALA A 219 -3.08 11.45 13.23
N ALA A 220 -3.00 11.24 14.56
CA ALA A 220 -3.76 12.03 15.54
C ALA A 220 -3.43 13.54 15.51
N GLU A 221 -2.22 13.91 15.08
CA GLU A 221 -1.76 15.30 15.01
C GLU A 221 -2.12 15.98 13.67
N LEU A 222 -2.71 15.24 12.72
CA LEU A 222 -2.97 15.76 11.38
C LEU A 222 -3.85 17.00 11.38
N ALA A 223 -4.88 17.03 12.24
CA ALA A 223 -5.81 18.14 12.35
C ALA A 223 -5.15 19.42 12.90
N GLU A 224 -4.03 19.30 13.62
CA GLU A 224 -3.29 20.45 14.16
C GLU A 224 -2.41 21.13 13.10
N LYS A 225 -2.15 20.45 11.98
CA LYS A 225 -1.28 20.92 10.87
C LYS A 225 -2.07 21.64 9.77
N THR A 226 -3.11 22.39 10.16
CA THR A 226 -4.07 23.01 9.24
C THR A 226 -3.41 23.88 8.16
N GLU A 227 -2.46 24.73 8.54
CA GLU A 227 -1.77 25.65 7.60
C GLU A 227 -0.96 24.85 6.55
N MET A 228 -0.21 23.85 6.97
CA MET A 228 0.56 22.98 6.07
C MET A 228 -0.37 22.19 5.12
N LEU A 229 -1.49 21.64 5.61
CA LEU A 229 -2.48 20.95 4.79
C LEU A 229 -3.12 21.89 3.76
N ARG A 230 -3.38 23.14 4.15
CA ARG A 230 -3.86 24.17 3.25
C ARG A 230 -2.87 24.47 2.13
N GLU A 231 -1.61 24.68 2.45
CA GLU A 231 -0.55 24.97 1.48
C GLU A 231 -0.26 23.79 0.53
N THR A 232 -0.20 22.57 1.08
CA THR A 232 0.23 21.38 0.32
C THR A 232 -0.93 20.70 -0.41
N LEU A 233 -2.08 20.56 0.22
CA LEU A 233 -3.24 19.84 -0.30
C LEU A 233 -4.39 20.75 -0.72
N GLY A 234 -4.40 22.01 -0.27
CA GLY A 234 -5.48 22.97 -0.53
C GLY A 234 -6.75 22.64 0.26
N VAL A 235 -6.60 22.06 1.45
CA VAL A 235 -7.73 21.66 2.32
C VAL A 235 -7.46 22.02 3.77
N THR A 236 -8.52 22.29 4.50
CA THR A 236 -8.51 22.52 5.95
C THR A 236 -9.32 21.41 6.62
N LEU A 237 -8.71 20.71 7.57
CA LEU A 237 -9.40 19.75 8.42
C LEU A 237 -10.03 20.49 9.62
N THR A 238 -11.31 20.24 9.85
CA THR A 238 -12.02 20.77 11.01
C THR A 238 -12.42 19.60 11.91
N PRO A 239 -12.03 19.58 13.19
CA PRO A 239 -12.49 18.55 14.11
C PRO A 239 -14.02 18.60 14.24
N ALA A 240 -14.72 17.51 13.95
CA ALA A 240 -16.19 17.43 14.03
C ALA A 240 -16.69 16.51 15.16
N GLY A 241 -15.86 16.28 16.18
CA GLY A 241 -16.15 15.37 17.30
C GLY A 241 -16.04 13.89 16.92
N LYS A 242 -15.77 13.04 17.91
CA LYS A 242 -15.64 11.57 17.75
C LYS A 242 -14.75 11.07 16.60
N GLY A 243 -13.66 11.78 16.28
CA GLY A 243 -12.72 11.35 15.23
C GLY A 243 -13.19 11.59 13.80
N LEU A 244 -14.25 12.33 13.57
CA LEU A 244 -14.69 12.76 12.25
C LEU A 244 -13.94 14.05 11.86
N TYR A 245 -13.36 14.06 10.66
CA TYR A 245 -12.62 15.21 10.13
C TYR A 245 -13.23 15.62 8.76
N PRO A 246 -14.31 16.42 8.76
CA PRO A 246 -14.74 17.07 7.53
C PRO A 246 -13.66 18.05 7.06
N TYR A 247 -13.48 18.15 5.76
CA TYR A 247 -12.55 19.11 5.16
C TYR A 247 -13.30 20.11 4.30
N VAL A 248 -12.78 21.33 4.23
CA VAL A 248 -13.26 22.39 3.36
C VAL A 248 -12.19 22.66 2.30
N LEU A 249 -12.62 22.79 1.05
CA LEU A 249 -11.72 23.21 -0.04
C LEU A 249 -11.47 24.72 0.12
N ASP A 250 -10.22 25.12 0.25
CA ASP A 250 -9.80 26.51 0.13
C ASP A 250 -9.83 26.88 -1.36
N ARG A 251 -10.74 27.78 -1.74
CA ARG A 251 -10.86 28.30 -3.11
C ARG A 251 -9.98 29.52 -3.33
#